data_759446f6849a499afa7ba9641a53db15
#
_entry.id   759446f6849a499afa7ba9641a53db15
#
_cell.length_a   1.000
_cell.length_b   1.000
_cell.length_c   1.000
_cell.angle_alpha   90.00
_cell.angle_beta   90.00
_cell.angle_gamma   90.00
#
_symmetry.space_group_name_H-M   'P 1'
#
loop_
_entity.id
_entity.type
_entity.pdbx_description
1 polymer ?
#
loop_
_entity_poly.entity_id
_entity_poly.type
_entity_poly.pdbx_seq_one_letter_code
_entity_poly.pdbx_strand_id
1 'polypeptide(L)'
;MTVPRAYYYCHRCGAGLFPWDEEVGLTSKRLTPGAERAVSLAGLLTDSFEEAAEKVLPELSGLHLSETTAQRTTEAAGERLGMHLDEGKVLGGPTLWHWHKDAEGKTCAYVSVDATGVRQQASGGGPAEGRMPYVGMIYNPVPELPKDSPYALPAAAQMQARYVAGLYSLDELALVMRRQAGQVGMNRAERWLGLTDGGNGLEPFVQKSFPLVEVVILDFWHVSDRLGDLARTLHPQDEEQAKEQKGEWCHVLKHEGGAALVAVLEGMALPERRPELRAKHGEVLGYLQNHVPRMDYPTYLAKGWLIGSGSVESACKTVVAQRLKLAGMRWREKGTDAVCHLRALYKSERSQWELFWRRSIN
;
A
#
# COMPACT_ATOMS: atom_id res chain seq x y z
N MET A 1 7.16 -12.59 35.91
CA MET A 1 8.47 -12.40 36.54
C MET A 1 8.45 -11.15 37.38
N THR A 2 8.79 -11.20 38.67
CA THR A 2 8.89 -10.01 39.52
C THR A 2 10.36 -9.61 39.57
N VAL A 3 10.67 -8.37 39.20
CA VAL A 3 12.04 -7.83 39.20
C VAL A 3 12.13 -6.77 40.31
N PRO A 4 12.93 -6.97 41.36
CA PRO A 4 13.19 -5.93 42.34
C PRO A 4 14.03 -4.81 41.69
N ARG A 5 13.63 -3.53 41.96
CA ARG A 5 14.34 -2.39 41.43
C ARG A 5 14.48 -1.31 42.49
N ALA A 6 15.64 -0.65 42.52
CA ALA A 6 15.90 0.44 43.44
C ALA A 6 15.16 1.70 43.05
N TYR A 7 14.55 2.35 43.98
CA TYR A 7 13.96 3.67 43.85
C TYR A 7 14.82 4.69 44.59
N TYR A 8 15.21 5.73 43.89
CA TYR A 8 15.97 6.84 44.45
C TYR A 8 15.07 8.07 44.52
N TYR A 9 15.02 8.71 45.68
CA TYR A 9 14.21 9.90 45.90
C TYR A 9 15.07 11.04 46.43
N CYS A 10 14.97 12.19 45.83
CA CYS A 10 15.64 13.40 46.30
C CYS A 10 14.75 14.23 47.17
N HIS A 11 15.02 14.30 48.45
CA HIS A 11 14.25 15.11 49.41
C HIS A 11 14.34 16.62 49.12
N ARG A 12 15.38 17.09 48.42
CA ARG A 12 15.57 18.50 48.13
C ARG A 12 14.73 19.01 46.97
N CYS A 13 14.55 18.24 45.92
CA CYS A 13 13.77 18.64 44.74
C CYS A 13 12.48 17.86 44.55
N GLY A 14 12.19 16.88 45.38
CA GLY A 14 10.98 16.02 45.26
C GLY A 14 11.00 15.05 44.10
N ALA A 15 12.11 14.93 43.35
CA ALA A 15 12.21 14.05 42.23
C ALA A 15 12.49 12.59 42.65
N GLY A 16 11.83 11.65 41.99
CA GLY A 16 12.07 10.22 42.14
C GLY A 16 12.58 9.61 40.84
N LEU A 17 13.46 8.63 40.97
CA LEU A 17 14.11 7.98 39.83
C LEU A 17 14.24 6.48 40.06
N PHE A 18 13.96 5.72 39.02
CA PHE A 18 14.30 4.28 38.90
C PHE A 18 15.38 4.12 37.82
N PRO A 19 16.69 4.12 38.14
CA PRO A 19 17.75 4.08 37.13
C PRO A 19 17.63 2.86 36.21
N TRP A 20 17.22 1.74 36.72
CA TRP A 20 17.03 0.52 35.93
C TRP A 20 15.94 0.68 34.84
N ASP A 21 14.89 1.45 35.12
CA ASP A 21 13.82 1.72 34.12
C ASP A 21 14.37 2.49 32.93
N GLU A 22 15.29 3.44 33.17
CA GLU A 22 15.95 4.21 32.11
C GLU A 22 16.92 3.32 31.32
N GLU A 23 17.72 2.50 32.02
CA GLU A 23 18.70 1.61 31.41
C GLU A 23 18.05 0.57 30.48
N VAL A 24 16.91 0.00 30.86
CA VAL A 24 16.16 -0.97 30.04
C VAL A 24 15.17 -0.31 29.09
N GLY A 25 15.08 1.01 29.06
CA GLY A 25 14.16 1.77 28.20
C GLY A 25 12.70 1.53 28.53
N LEU A 26 12.33 1.42 29.81
CA LEU A 26 10.95 1.16 30.21
C LEU A 26 10.07 2.37 29.91
N THR A 27 9.07 2.18 29.07
CA THR A 27 8.13 3.25 28.68
C THR A 27 7.22 3.66 29.86
N SER A 28 6.53 4.79 29.74
CA SER A 28 5.49 5.21 30.69
C SER A 28 4.36 4.18 30.86
N LYS A 29 4.19 3.28 29.91
CA LYS A 29 3.26 2.14 29.95
C LYS A 29 3.86 0.91 30.64
N ARG A 30 5.06 1.00 31.19
CA ARG A 30 5.81 -0.10 31.81
C ARG A 30 6.12 -1.26 30.86
N LEU A 31 6.30 -0.94 29.57
CA LEU A 31 6.72 -1.87 28.54
C LEU A 31 8.18 -1.60 28.16
N THR A 32 8.98 -2.64 28.06
CA THR A 32 10.30 -2.55 27.43
C THR A 32 10.15 -2.36 25.93
N PRO A 33 11.17 -1.86 25.20
CA PRO A 33 11.11 -1.73 23.75
C PRO A 33 10.75 -3.03 23.02
N GLY A 34 11.27 -4.17 23.51
CA GLY A 34 10.92 -5.49 22.98
C GLY A 34 9.45 -5.87 23.18
N ALA A 35 8.89 -5.57 24.37
CA ALA A 35 7.48 -5.78 24.64
C ALA A 35 6.60 -4.84 23.82
N GLU A 36 6.98 -3.55 23.70
CA GLU A 36 6.27 -2.58 22.84
C GLU A 36 6.24 -3.04 21.38
N ARG A 37 7.36 -3.55 20.86
CA ARG A 37 7.46 -4.15 19.53
C ARG A 37 6.51 -5.33 19.35
N ALA A 38 6.48 -6.26 20.32
CA ALA A 38 5.60 -7.43 20.27
C ALA A 38 4.12 -7.04 20.31
N VAL A 39 3.75 -6.12 21.19
CA VAL A 39 2.37 -5.59 21.29
C VAL A 39 1.96 -4.89 20.00
N SER A 40 2.82 -4.04 19.46
CA SER A 40 2.53 -3.33 18.21
C SER A 40 2.37 -4.30 17.04
N LEU A 41 3.23 -5.32 16.97
CA LEU A 41 3.14 -6.34 15.91
C LEU A 41 1.83 -7.14 16.01
N ALA A 42 1.47 -7.59 17.21
CA ALA A 42 0.20 -8.28 17.42
C ALA A 42 -0.99 -7.40 17.04
N GLY A 43 -1.00 -6.12 17.46
CA GLY A 43 -2.05 -5.15 17.13
C GLY A 43 -2.19 -4.85 15.63
N LEU A 44 -1.11 -5.04 14.85
CA LEU A 44 -1.13 -4.87 13.39
C LEU A 44 -1.61 -6.11 12.62
N LEU A 45 -1.36 -7.31 13.15
CA LEU A 45 -1.55 -8.58 12.42
C LEU A 45 -2.83 -9.30 12.77
N THR A 46 -3.43 -9.01 13.93
CA THR A 46 -4.72 -9.58 14.34
C THR A 46 -5.90 -8.75 13.82
N ASP A 47 -7.06 -9.35 13.82
CA ASP A 47 -8.29 -8.72 13.36
C ASP A 47 -8.78 -7.62 14.32
N SER A 48 -8.47 -7.74 15.63
CA SER A 48 -8.82 -6.72 16.63
C SER A 48 -7.72 -6.53 17.68
N PHE A 49 -7.76 -5.43 18.42
CA PHE A 49 -6.88 -5.24 19.57
C PHE A 49 -7.24 -6.16 20.75
N GLU A 50 -8.52 -6.53 20.87
CA GLU A 50 -8.99 -7.54 21.79
C GLU A 50 -8.34 -8.89 21.51
N GLU A 51 -8.38 -9.36 20.27
CA GLU A 51 -7.73 -10.61 19.87
C GLU A 51 -6.21 -10.59 20.11
N ALA A 52 -5.56 -9.45 19.81
CA ALA A 52 -4.14 -9.27 20.12
C ALA A 52 -3.85 -9.44 21.61
N ALA A 53 -4.66 -8.80 22.47
CA ALA A 53 -4.45 -8.74 23.91
C ALA A 53 -4.83 -10.05 24.63
N GLU A 54 -5.95 -10.66 24.25
CA GLU A 54 -6.55 -11.79 24.97
C GLU A 54 -6.09 -13.16 24.47
N LYS A 55 -5.71 -13.26 23.18
CA LYS A 55 -5.34 -14.54 22.57
C LYS A 55 -3.86 -14.61 22.19
N VAL A 56 -3.40 -13.66 21.37
CA VAL A 56 -2.09 -13.80 20.71
C VAL A 56 -0.93 -13.48 21.64
N LEU A 57 -0.99 -12.36 22.37
CA LEU A 57 0.10 -11.95 23.25
C LEU A 57 0.31 -12.89 24.45
N PRO A 58 -0.74 -13.39 25.13
CA PRO A 58 -0.57 -14.37 26.18
C PRO A 58 0.12 -15.65 25.70
N GLU A 59 -0.31 -16.19 24.56
CA GLU A 59 0.21 -17.47 24.02
C GLU A 59 1.65 -17.34 23.50
N LEU A 60 1.97 -16.26 22.78
CA LEU A 60 3.27 -16.12 22.12
C LEU A 60 4.36 -15.51 23.02
N SER A 61 3.99 -14.70 24.00
CA SER A 61 4.94 -13.91 24.78
C SER A 61 4.68 -13.90 26.30
N GLY A 62 3.60 -14.49 26.76
CA GLY A 62 3.18 -14.42 28.16
C GLY A 62 2.80 -13.01 28.62
N LEU A 63 2.54 -12.07 27.68
CA LEU A 63 2.14 -10.72 28.01
C LEU A 63 0.63 -10.65 28.21
N HIS A 64 0.20 -10.29 29.40
CA HIS A 64 -1.19 -10.06 29.76
C HIS A 64 -1.43 -8.56 29.90
N LEU A 65 -2.23 -7.98 29.01
CA LEU A 65 -2.58 -6.57 28.99
C LEU A 65 -3.99 -6.35 28.43
N SER A 66 -4.58 -5.18 28.69
CA SER A 66 -5.91 -4.88 28.19
C SER A 66 -5.87 -4.50 26.69
N GLU A 67 -7.00 -4.71 26.00
CA GLU A 67 -7.22 -4.24 24.62
C GLU A 67 -6.82 -2.76 24.46
N THR A 68 -7.28 -1.90 25.36
CA THR A 68 -6.95 -0.46 25.34
C THR A 68 -5.43 -0.21 25.44
N THR A 69 -4.70 -1.03 26.18
CA THR A 69 -3.23 -0.93 26.26
C THR A 69 -2.59 -1.37 24.97
N ALA A 70 -3.08 -2.45 24.36
CA ALA A 70 -2.61 -2.91 23.05
C ALA A 70 -2.84 -1.84 21.98
N GLN A 71 -4.06 -1.28 21.92
CA GLN A 71 -4.41 -0.21 20.99
C GLN A 71 -3.50 1.01 21.16
N ARG A 72 -3.45 1.58 22.38
CA ARG A 72 -2.65 2.79 22.64
C ARG A 72 -1.17 2.59 22.40
N THR A 73 -0.66 1.40 22.63
CA THR A 73 0.76 1.08 22.37
C THR A 73 1.03 1.05 20.88
N THR A 74 0.17 0.38 20.13
CA THR A 74 0.29 0.30 18.66
C THR A 74 0.13 1.68 18.01
N GLU A 75 -0.90 2.44 18.39
CA GLU A 75 -1.12 3.78 17.86
C GLU A 75 0.03 4.74 18.19
N ALA A 76 0.55 4.73 19.42
CA ALA A 76 1.68 5.58 19.81
C ALA A 76 2.96 5.23 19.02
N ALA A 77 3.19 3.95 18.71
CA ALA A 77 4.32 3.57 17.86
C ALA A 77 4.13 4.08 16.42
N GLY A 78 2.90 4.05 15.90
CA GLY A 78 2.57 4.59 14.58
C GLY A 78 2.69 6.11 14.51
N GLU A 79 2.21 6.83 15.53
CA GLU A 79 2.38 8.27 15.65
C GLU A 79 3.87 8.66 15.71
N ARG A 80 4.68 7.93 16.48
CA ARG A 80 6.14 8.13 16.53
C ARG A 80 6.79 7.95 15.16
N LEU A 81 6.37 6.95 14.39
CA LEU A 81 6.83 6.77 13.02
C LEU A 81 6.38 7.91 12.11
N GLY A 82 5.10 8.33 12.20
CA GLY A 82 4.57 9.46 11.44
C GLY A 82 5.37 10.73 11.67
N MET A 83 5.59 11.12 12.94
CA MET A 83 6.43 12.27 13.29
C MET A 83 7.84 12.16 12.68
N HIS A 84 8.44 10.97 12.73
CA HIS A 84 9.75 10.72 12.13
C HIS A 84 9.77 10.94 10.61
N LEU A 85 8.71 10.52 9.91
CA LEU A 85 8.55 10.72 8.47
C LEU A 85 8.29 12.20 8.13
N ASP A 86 7.48 12.90 8.93
CA ASP A 86 7.16 14.32 8.76
C ASP A 86 8.40 15.21 8.94
N GLU A 87 9.26 14.88 9.90
CA GLU A 87 10.56 15.51 10.09
C GLU A 87 11.56 15.25 8.95
N GLY A 88 11.16 14.48 7.95
CA GLY A 88 12.01 14.16 6.79
C GLY A 88 13.03 13.08 7.02
N LYS A 89 12.94 12.36 8.13
CA LYS A 89 13.87 11.30 8.49
C LYS A 89 13.55 10.01 7.74
N VAL A 90 14.59 9.22 7.47
CA VAL A 90 14.49 7.86 6.92
C VAL A 90 15.16 6.87 7.88
N LEU A 91 14.73 5.63 7.84
CA LEU A 91 15.28 4.58 8.70
C LEU A 91 16.51 3.95 8.05
N GLY A 92 17.62 3.98 8.76
CA GLY A 92 18.87 3.38 8.29
C GLY A 92 19.61 4.18 7.21
N GLY A 93 20.66 3.59 6.68
CA GLY A 93 21.39 4.09 5.53
C GLY A 93 20.72 3.71 4.21
N PRO A 94 21.28 4.16 3.07
CA PRO A 94 20.78 3.76 1.75
C PRO A 94 20.82 2.25 1.56
N THR A 95 19.72 1.69 1.09
CA THR A 95 19.60 0.29 0.70
C THR A 95 19.46 0.24 -0.81
N LEU A 96 20.59 0.11 -1.52
CA LEU A 96 20.58 0.18 -2.97
C LEU A 96 20.07 -1.12 -3.57
N TRP A 97 18.95 -1.05 -4.29
CA TRP A 97 18.38 -2.20 -4.97
C TRP A 97 19.08 -2.50 -6.30
N HIS A 98 19.09 -3.78 -6.68
CA HIS A 98 19.44 -4.22 -8.02
C HIS A 98 18.19 -4.23 -8.88
N TRP A 99 18.01 -3.15 -9.65
CA TRP A 99 16.81 -2.95 -10.45
C TRP A 99 16.68 -4.00 -11.56
N HIS A 100 15.43 -4.45 -11.77
CA HIS A 100 15.05 -5.35 -12.84
C HIS A 100 15.38 -4.74 -14.20
N LYS A 101 15.81 -5.59 -15.15
CA LYS A 101 16.07 -5.17 -16.52
C LYS A 101 14.90 -5.51 -17.42
N ASP A 102 14.54 -4.57 -18.29
CA ASP A 102 13.58 -4.78 -19.36
C ASP A 102 14.15 -5.58 -20.55
N ALA A 103 13.33 -5.78 -21.59
CA ALA A 103 13.74 -6.51 -22.79
C ALA A 103 14.88 -5.83 -23.57
N GLU A 104 15.10 -4.53 -23.37
CA GLU A 104 16.22 -3.78 -23.96
C GLU A 104 17.48 -3.80 -23.07
N GLY A 105 17.43 -4.49 -21.94
CA GLY A 105 18.53 -4.60 -20.97
C GLY A 105 18.67 -3.39 -20.04
N LYS A 106 17.73 -2.44 -20.07
CA LYS A 106 17.73 -1.26 -19.23
C LYS A 106 17.08 -1.53 -17.87
N THR A 107 17.67 -0.98 -16.84
CA THR A 107 17.16 -1.12 -15.48
C THR A 107 15.91 -0.25 -15.27
N CYS A 108 14.86 -0.85 -14.71
CA CYS A 108 13.54 -0.21 -14.54
C CYS A 108 13.13 -0.13 -13.07
N ALA A 109 12.74 1.05 -12.62
CA ALA A 109 12.12 1.30 -11.32
C ALA A 109 10.64 1.66 -11.50
N TYR A 110 9.80 1.13 -10.61
CA TYR A 110 8.36 1.38 -10.67
C TYR A 110 7.89 2.21 -9.49
N VAL A 111 6.94 3.10 -9.76
CA VAL A 111 6.20 3.86 -8.76
C VAL A 111 4.71 3.71 -9.01
N SER A 112 3.98 3.45 -7.93
CA SER A 112 2.52 3.35 -7.97
C SER A 112 1.90 4.08 -6.79
N VAL A 113 0.70 4.59 -7.00
CA VAL A 113 -0.11 5.22 -5.95
C VAL A 113 -1.56 4.81 -6.16
N ASP A 114 -2.23 4.54 -5.06
CA ASP A 114 -3.64 4.26 -5.00
C ASP A 114 -4.21 4.74 -3.66
N ALA A 115 -5.53 4.72 -3.50
CA ALA A 115 -6.20 5.11 -2.27
C ALA A 115 -7.38 4.18 -1.97
N THR A 116 -7.66 3.95 -0.69
CA THR A 116 -8.78 3.09 -0.31
C THR A 116 -9.55 3.64 0.88
N GLY A 117 -10.90 3.64 0.81
CA GLY A 117 -11.75 4.20 1.84
C GLY A 117 -11.68 3.44 3.18
N VAL A 118 -11.57 4.17 4.28
CA VAL A 118 -11.66 3.66 5.66
C VAL A 118 -12.79 4.37 6.39
N ARG A 119 -13.66 3.60 7.02
CA ARG A 119 -14.78 4.14 7.83
C ARG A 119 -14.23 4.82 9.06
N GLN A 120 -14.72 6.03 9.31
CA GLN A 120 -14.27 6.80 10.46
C GLN A 120 -15.31 6.81 11.60
N GLN A 121 -14.82 7.13 12.80
CA GLN A 121 -15.59 7.30 14.02
C GLN A 121 -15.47 8.75 14.49
N ALA A 122 -16.61 9.37 14.77
CA ALA A 122 -16.66 10.69 15.40
C ALA A 122 -16.16 10.64 16.86
N SER A 123 -15.80 11.79 17.41
CA SER A 123 -15.36 11.91 18.81
C SER A 123 -16.35 11.36 19.83
N GLY A 124 -17.66 11.41 19.53
CA GLY A 124 -18.74 10.84 20.35
C GLY A 124 -19.04 9.35 20.12
N GLY A 125 -18.24 8.63 19.31
CA GLY A 125 -18.39 7.20 19.04
C GLY A 125 -19.32 6.84 17.88
N GLY A 126 -20.08 7.80 17.31
CA GLY A 126 -20.93 7.60 16.14
C GLY A 126 -20.14 7.52 14.82
N PRO A 127 -20.83 7.23 13.69
CA PRO A 127 -20.19 7.26 12.39
C PRO A 127 -19.76 8.69 12.00
N ALA A 128 -18.63 8.80 11.32
CA ALA A 128 -18.14 10.02 10.69
C ALA A 128 -17.92 9.80 9.20
N GLU A 129 -17.67 10.88 8.46
CA GLU A 129 -17.30 10.83 7.06
C GLU A 129 -16.03 9.97 6.88
N GLY A 130 -16.08 9.05 5.91
CA GLY A 130 -14.94 8.18 5.61
C GLY A 130 -13.72 8.98 5.15
N ARG A 131 -12.54 8.43 5.39
CA ARG A 131 -11.28 8.98 4.88
C ARG A 131 -10.65 8.03 3.87
N MET A 132 -9.86 8.59 2.98
CA MET A 132 -9.15 7.87 1.92
C MET A 132 -7.64 7.92 2.20
N PRO A 133 -7.06 7.01 3.01
CA PRO A 133 -5.62 6.92 3.08
C PRO A 133 -5.04 6.54 1.73
N TYR A 134 -3.98 7.24 1.33
CA TYR A 134 -3.17 6.89 0.18
C TYR A 134 -2.21 5.76 0.52
N VAL A 135 -1.91 4.94 -0.49
CA VAL A 135 -0.85 3.94 -0.46
C VAL A 135 0.07 4.19 -1.64
N GLY A 136 1.26 4.69 -1.35
CA GLY A 136 2.34 4.85 -2.31
C GLY A 136 3.30 3.67 -2.25
N MET A 137 3.86 3.30 -3.38
CA MET A 137 4.76 2.17 -3.51
C MET A 137 5.90 2.48 -4.47
N ILE A 138 7.14 2.29 -4.04
CA ILE A 138 8.31 2.17 -4.91
C ILE A 138 8.66 0.68 -4.95
N TYR A 139 8.82 0.10 -6.13
CA TYR A 139 9.04 -1.34 -6.19
C TYR A 139 9.90 -1.78 -7.38
N ASN A 140 10.51 -2.93 -7.16
CA ASN A 140 11.29 -3.66 -8.13
C ASN A 140 10.56 -4.99 -8.36
N PRO A 141 9.92 -5.18 -9.53
CA PRO A 141 9.11 -6.36 -9.78
C PRO A 141 9.98 -7.62 -9.83
N VAL A 142 9.35 -8.75 -9.56
CA VAL A 142 9.95 -10.05 -9.81
C VAL A 142 9.91 -10.31 -11.31
N PRO A 143 11.01 -10.73 -11.94
CA PRO A 143 10.97 -11.21 -13.31
C PRO A 143 9.98 -12.37 -13.43
N GLU A 144 9.06 -12.33 -14.39
CA GLU A 144 8.27 -13.52 -14.74
C GLU A 144 9.22 -14.59 -15.27
N LEU A 145 9.36 -15.67 -14.53
CA LEU A 145 10.04 -16.85 -15.05
C LEU A 145 9.10 -17.56 -16.03
N PRO A 146 9.64 -18.16 -17.11
CA PRO A 146 8.88 -19.08 -17.94
C PRO A 146 8.21 -20.14 -17.05
N LYS A 147 6.95 -20.48 -17.33
CA LYS A 147 6.18 -21.46 -16.55
C LYS A 147 6.87 -22.82 -16.38
N ASP A 148 7.76 -23.14 -17.29
CA ASP A 148 8.52 -24.38 -17.33
C ASP A 148 9.94 -24.25 -16.77
N SER A 149 10.27 -23.14 -16.09
CA SER A 149 11.59 -22.97 -15.49
C SER A 149 11.78 -23.95 -14.33
N PRO A 150 12.79 -24.84 -14.38
CA PRO A 150 13.07 -25.77 -13.29
C PRO A 150 13.68 -25.10 -12.06
N TYR A 151 13.92 -23.79 -12.12
CA TYR A 151 14.58 -23.05 -11.06
C TYR A 151 13.57 -22.25 -10.23
N ALA A 152 13.52 -22.54 -8.92
CA ALA A 152 12.91 -21.59 -7.98
C ALA A 152 13.69 -20.26 -8.06
N LEU A 153 12.95 -19.13 -8.08
CA LEU A 153 13.57 -17.82 -7.97
C LEU A 153 14.42 -17.77 -6.70
N PRO A 154 15.69 -17.38 -6.78
CA PRO A 154 16.49 -17.17 -5.57
C PRO A 154 15.80 -16.11 -4.69
N ALA A 155 15.99 -16.18 -3.37
CA ALA A 155 15.40 -15.23 -2.43
C ALA A 155 15.69 -13.75 -2.80
N ALA A 156 16.80 -13.49 -3.48
CA ALA A 156 17.17 -12.20 -4.04
C ALA A 156 16.27 -11.73 -5.21
N ALA A 157 15.48 -12.62 -5.81
CA ALA A 157 14.57 -12.31 -6.90
C ALA A 157 13.12 -12.10 -6.42
N GLN A 158 12.87 -12.01 -5.11
CA GLN A 158 11.56 -11.62 -4.58
C GLN A 158 11.31 -10.14 -4.84
N MET A 159 10.04 -9.79 -5.04
CA MET A 159 9.63 -8.40 -5.19
C MET A 159 10.12 -7.57 -4.02
N GLN A 160 10.92 -6.56 -4.30
CA GLN A 160 11.33 -5.56 -3.33
C GLN A 160 10.35 -4.39 -3.40
N ALA A 161 9.83 -3.98 -2.25
CA ALA A 161 8.86 -2.90 -2.18
C ALA A 161 9.08 -2.01 -0.95
N ARG A 162 8.95 -0.71 -1.15
CA ARG A 162 8.81 0.31 -0.12
C ARG A 162 7.41 0.88 -0.18
N TYR A 163 6.69 0.75 0.91
CA TYR A 163 5.35 1.27 1.07
C TYR A 163 5.36 2.55 1.90
N VAL A 164 4.51 3.48 1.51
CA VAL A 164 4.13 4.66 2.29
C VAL A 164 2.61 4.65 2.35
N ALA A 165 2.02 4.72 3.53
CA ALA A 165 0.57 4.79 3.65
C ALA A 165 0.16 5.70 4.81
N GLY A 166 -0.89 6.50 4.60
CA GLY A 166 -1.42 7.41 5.61
C GLY A 166 -2.45 8.38 5.03
N LEU A 167 -2.96 9.24 5.89
CA LEU A 167 -3.91 10.31 5.56
C LEU A 167 -3.15 11.58 5.09
N TYR A 168 -2.32 11.40 4.10
CA TYR A 168 -1.52 12.48 3.51
C TYR A 168 -2.34 13.33 2.54
N SER A 169 -1.97 14.60 2.41
CA SER A 169 -2.17 15.32 1.16
C SER A 169 -1.24 14.76 0.07
N LEU A 170 -1.54 15.01 -1.19
CA LEU A 170 -0.65 14.56 -2.28
C LEU A 170 0.76 15.16 -2.20
N ASP A 171 0.89 16.41 -1.76
CA ASP A 171 2.22 17.05 -1.62
C ASP A 171 3.04 16.42 -0.48
N GLU A 172 2.44 16.10 0.66
CA GLU A 172 3.10 15.36 1.76
C GLU A 172 3.50 13.95 1.32
N LEU A 173 2.58 13.23 0.67
CA LEU A 173 2.86 11.90 0.12
C LEU A 173 4.06 11.91 -0.83
N ALA A 174 4.12 12.92 -1.73
CA ALA A 174 5.24 13.09 -2.65
C ALA A 174 6.57 13.21 -1.92
N LEU A 175 6.63 14.01 -0.86
CA LEU A 175 7.87 14.20 -0.08
C LEU A 175 8.33 12.90 0.56
N VAL A 176 7.42 12.17 1.21
CA VAL A 176 7.76 10.90 1.88
C VAL A 176 8.17 9.84 0.85
N MET A 177 7.43 9.71 -0.26
CA MET A 177 7.76 8.76 -1.32
C MET A 177 9.11 9.04 -1.97
N ARG A 178 9.44 10.31 -2.27
CA ARG A 178 10.75 10.68 -2.85
C ARG A 178 11.91 10.33 -1.93
N ARG A 179 11.75 10.49 -0.62
CA ARG A 179 12.78 10.09 0.36
C ARG A 179 13.00 8.59 0.34
N GLN A 180 11.91 7.81 0.28
CA GLN A 180 12.01 6.35 0.16
C GLN A 180 12.65 5.94 -1.18
N ALA A 181 12.28 6.58 -2.28
CA ALA A 181 12.86 6.34 -3.60
C ALA A 181 14.38 6.63 -3.61
N GLY A 182 14.81 7.73 -3.00
CA GLY A 182 16.23 8.05 -2.84
C GLY A 182 16.97 7.02 -2.01
N GLN A 183 16.36 6.53 -0.93
CA GLN A 183 16.97 5.55 -0.05
C GLN A 183 17.22 4.19 -0.73
N VAL A 184 16.35 3.77 -1.64
CA VAL A 184 16.51 2.52 -2.40
C VAL A 184 17.32 2.70 -3.69
N GLY A 185 17.79 3.91 -3.97
CA GLY A 185 18.61 4.20 -5.15
C GLY A 185 17.80 4.17 -6.45
N MET A 186 16.55 4.65 -6.43
CA MET A 186 15.71 4.73 -7.63
C MET A 186 16.37 5.55 -8.76
N ASN A 187 17.14 6.56 -8.40
CA ASN A 187 17.90 7.40 -9.34
C ASN A 187 19.01 6.65 -10.10
N ARG A 188 19.31 5.42 -9.74
CA ARG A 188 20.27 4.55 -10.46
C ARG A 188 19.58 3.68 -11.50
N ALA A 189 18.26 3.60 -11.51
CA ALA A 189 17.53 2.96 -12.58
C ALA A 189 17.53 3.86 -13.82
N GLU A 190 17.75 3.26 -15.01
CA GLU A 190 17.80 3.97 -16.29
C GLU A 190 16.42 4.45 -16.74
N ARG A 191 15.35 3.74 -16.30
CA ARG A 191 13.95 4.05 -16.61
C ARG A 191 13.11 4.10 -15.35
N TRP A 192 12.21 5.06 -15.30
CA TRP A 192 11.19 5.14 -14.26
C TRP A 192 9.81 4.99 -14.91
N LEU A 193 9.02 4.10 -14.35
CA LEU A 193 7.69 3.75 -14.85
C LEU A 193 6.65 4.01 -13.76
N GLY A 194 5.61 4.75 -14.10
CA GLY A 194 4.44 4.92 -13.26
C GLY A 194 3.39 3.86 -13.59
N LEU A 195 2.67 3.38 -12.59
CA LEU A 195 1.52 2.50 -12.78
C LEU A 195 0.41 2.91 -11.81
N THR A 196 -0.73 3.38 -12.33
CA THR A 196 -1.87 3.81 -11.51
C THR A 196 -3.18 3.36 -12.14
N ASP A 197 -4.23 3.28 -11.32
CA ASP A 197 -5.59 3.23 -11.83
C ASP A 197 -5.94 4.56 -12.55
N GLY A 198 -7.06 4.65 -13.22
CA GLY A 198 -7.50 5.89 -13.86
C GLY A 198 -8.10 6.90 -12.88
N GLY A 199 -7.78 6.83 -11.60
CA GLY A 199 -8.27 7.73 -10.56
C GLY A 199 -7.85 9.19 -10.80
N ASN A 200 -8.75 10.12 -10.54
CA ASN A 200 -8.54 11.54 -10.78
C ASN A 200 -7.34 12.07 -9.97
N GLY A 201 -6.38 12.67 -10.69
CA GLY A 201 -5.23 13.33 -10.10
C GLY A 201 -4.01 12.44 -9.83
N LEU A 202 -4.09 11.10 -9.95
CA LEU A 202 -2.94 10.23 -9.66
C LEU A 202 -1.87 10.26 -10.75
N GLU A 203 -2.26 10.33 -12.02
CA GLU A 203 -1.30 10.51 -13.12
C GLU A 203 -0.54 11.82 -13.03
N PRO A 204 -1.20 13.01 -12.96
CA PRO A 204 -0.51 14.28 -12.76
C PRO A 204 0.34 14.31 -11.48
N PHE A 205 -0.11 13.64 -10.41
CA PHE A 205 0.66 13.50 -9.19
C PHE A 205 1.97 12.76 -9.43
N VAL A 206 1.94 11.60 -10.10
CA VAL A 206 3.14 10.82 -10.40
C VAL A 206 4.08 11.60 -11.30
N GLN A 207 3.58 12.22 -12.38
CA GLN A 207 4.39 13.03 -13.30
C GLN A 207 5.05 14.22 -12.61
N LYS A 208 4.30 14.97 -11.77
CA LYS A 208 4.83 16.10 -11.00
C LYS A 208 5.84 15.65 -9.95
N SER A 209 5.56 14.53 -9.26
CA SER A 209 6.36 14.08 -8.11
C SER A 209 7.59 13.29 -8.52
N PHE A 210 7.55 12.62 -9.66
CA PHE A 210 8.63 11.81 -10.24
C PHE A 210 8.89 12.23 -11.69
N PRO A 211 9.51 13.38 -11.95
CA PRO A 211 9.59 13.98 -13.28
C PRO A 211 10.43 13.18 -14.29
N LEU A 212 11.16 12.15 -13.86
CA LEU A 212 11.88 11.23 -14.73
C LEU A 212 11.04 10.00 -15.15
N VAL A 213 9.78 9.92 -14.72
CA VAL A 213 8.86 8.85 -15.17
C VAL A 213 8.59 9.05 -16.65
N GLU A 214 8.98 8.05 -17.47
CA GLU A 214 8.81 8.08 -18.93
C GLU A 214 7.34 7.97 -19.33
N VAL A 215 6.59 7.14 -18.61
CA VAL A 215 5.16 6.91 -18.86
C VAL A 215 4.46 6.51 -17.55
N VAL A 216 3.21 6.93 -17.42
CA VAL A 216 2.28 6.45 -16.38
C VAL A 216 1.29 5.49 -17.02
N ILE A 217 1.58 4.22 -16.93
CA ILE A 217 0.77 3.13 -17.48
C ILE A 217 -0.56 3.07 -16.73
N LEU A 218 -1.67 2.96 -17.46
CA LEU A 218 -2.96 2.67 -16.87
C LEU A 218 -3.02 1.19 -16.47
N ASP A 219 -3.53 0.91 -15.28
CA ASP A 219 -3.67 -0.46 -14.82
C ASP A 219 -4.61 -1.27 -15.71
N PHE A 220 -4.07 -2.31 -16.33
CA PHE A 220 -4.80 -3.22 -17.21
C PHE A 220 -5.97 -3.91 -16.46
N TRP A 221 -5.80 -4.28 -15.21
CA TRP A 221 -6.84 -4.99 -14.46
C TRP A 221 -8.02 -4.08 -14.15
N HIS A 222 -7.79 -2.81 -13.84
CA HIS A 222 -8.85 -1.82 -13.66
C HIS A 222 -9.65 -1.59 -14.95
N VAL A 223 -8.98 -1.55 -16.10
CA VAL A 223 -9.67 -1.50 -17.40
C VAL A 223 -10.47 -2.79 -17.63
N SER A 224 -9.86 -3.95 -17.39
CA SER A 224 -10.49 -5.26 -17.52
C SER A 224 -11.75 -5.40 -16.67
N ASP A 225 -11.76 -4.84 -15.46
CA ASP A 225 -12.94 -4.88 -14.58
C ASP A 225 -14.08 -4.01 -15.11
N ARG A 226 -13.77 -2.81 -15.62
CA ARG A 226 -14.76 -1.95 -16.29
C ARG A 226 -15.34 -2.60 -17.54
N LEU A 227 -14.52 -3.29 -18.33
CA LEU A 227 -14.97 -4.09 -19.47
C LEU A 227 -15.87 -5.25 -19.02
N GLY A 228 -15.54 -5.89 -17.90
CA GLY A 228 -16.36 -6.92 -17.29
C GLY A 228 -17.74 -6.40 -16.85
N ASP A 229 -17.82 -5.19 -16.28
CA ASP A 229 -19.08 -4.54 -15.93
C ASP A 229 -19.93 -4.25 -17.17
N LEU A 230 -19.31 -3.76 -18.24
CA LEU A 230 -19.99 -3.52 -19.51
C LEU A 230 -20.49 -4.84 -20.13
N ALA A 231 -19.67 -5.89 -20.13
CA ALA A 231 -20.03 -7.20 -20.65
C ALA A 231 -21.21 -7.82 -19.89
N ARG A 232 -21.22 -7.75 -18.56
CA ARG A 232 -22.37 -8.17 -17.73
C ARG A 232 -23.63 -7.34 -18.02
N THR A 233 -23.47 -6.05 -18.25
CA THR A 233 -24.60 -5.20 -18.64
C THR A 233 -25.08 -5.55 -20.05
N LEU A 234 -24.22 -5.96 -20.96
CA LEU A 234 -24.58 -6.42 -22.31
C LEU A 234 -25.32 -7.76 -22.28
N HIS A 235 -24.84 -8.72 -21.49
CA HIS A 235 -25.37 -10.10 -21.36
C HIS A 235 -25.87 -10.42 -19.93
N PRO A 236 -26.95 -9.77 -19.45
CA PRO A 236 -27.36 -9.86 -18.04
C PRO A 236 -27.91 -11.22 -17.61
N GLN A 237 -28.25 -12.09 -18.55
CA GLN A 237 -28.79 -13.43 -18.32
C GLN A 237 -27.82 -14.56 -18.71
N ASP A 238 -26.65 -14.20 -19.25
CA ASP A 238 -25.63 -15.13 -19.75
C ASP A 238 -24.24 -14.76 -19.27
N GLU A 239 -23.83 -15.38 -18.17
CA GLU A 239 -22.52 -15.12 -17.56
C GLU A 239 -21.35 -15.62 -18.43
N GLU A 240 -21.55 -16.75 -19.15
CA GLU A 240 -20.55 -17.30 -20.05
C GLU A 240 -20.29 -16.35 -21.22
N GLN A 241 -21.36 -15.84 -21.84
CA GLN A 241 -21.26 -14.87 -22.93
C GLN A 241 -20.66 -13.54 -22.46
N ALA A 242 -20.98 -13.09 -21.26
CA ALA A 242 -20.35 -11.90 -20.66
C ALA A 242 -18.85 -12.10 -20.45
N LYS A 243 -18.44 -13.28 -20.02
CA LYS A 243 -17.02 -13.62 -19.79
C LYS A 243 -16.26 -13.74 -21.11
N GLU A 244 -16.84 -14.35 -22.12
CA GLU A 244 -16.27 -14.44 -23.47
C GLU A 244 -16.06 -13.05 -24.07
N GLN A 245 -17.08 -12.20 -24.04
CA GLN A 245 -17.02 -10.83 -24.54
C GLN A 245 -15.97 -9.99 -23.82
N LYS A 246 -15.88 -10.09 -22.47
CA LYS A 246 -14.78 -9.47 -21.71
C LYS A 246 -13.43 -9.97 -22.21
N GLY A 247 -13.31 -11.29 -22.45
CA GLY A 247 -12.07 -11.91 -22.93
C GLY A 247 -11.62 -11.34 -24.29
N GLU A 248 -12.55 -11.21 -25.24
CA GLU A 248 -12.31 -10.61 -26.55
C GLU A 248 -11.81 -9.15 -26.44
N TRP A 249 -12.50 -8.33 -25.67
CA TRP A 249 -12.09 -6.92 -25.47
C TRP A 249 -10.75 -6.80 -24.76
N CYS A 250 -10.49 -7.65 -23.77
CA CYS A 250 -9.19 -7.70 -23.11
C CYS A 250 -8.08 -8.17 -24.06
N HIS A 251 -8.38 -9.05 -24.99
CA HIS A 251 -7.43 -9.48 -26.02
C HIS A 251 -7.06 -8.33 -26.95
N VAL A 252 -8.05 -7.63 -27.51
CA VAL A 252 -7.82 -6.42 -28.35
C VAL A 252 -7.00 -5.40 -27.56
N LEU A 253 -7.42 -5.08 -26.34
CA LEU A 253 -6.72 -4.12 -25.48
C LEU A 253 -5.25 -4.50 -25.27
N LYS A 254 -4.99 -5.76 -24.99
CA LYS A 254 -3.64 -6.26 -24.67
C LYS A 254 -2.72 -6.33 -25.88
N HIS A 255 -3.26 -6.69 -27.06
CA HIS A 255 -2.46 -6.98 -28.25
C HIS A 255 -2.52 -5.90 -29.33
N GLU A 256 -3.54 -5.03 -29.32
CA GLU A 256 -3.73 -3.96 -30.30
C GLU A 256 -3.74 -2.57 -29.63
N GLY A 257 -3.93 -2.51 -28.29
CA GLY A 257 -3.85 -1.28 -27.52
C GLY A 257 -5.19 -0.56 -27.32
N GLY A 258 -5.14 0.53 -26.55
CA GLY A 258 -6.33 1.27 -26.14
C GLY A 258 -7.10 1.92 -27.29
N ALA A 259 -6.41 2.42 -28.31
CA ALA A 259 -7.05 3.05 -29.46
C ALA A 259 -7.88 2.04 -30.28
N ALA A 260 -7.36 0.82 -30.47
CA ALA A 260 -8.09 -0.26 -31.16
C ALA A 260 -9.35 -0.65 -30.39
N LEU A 261 -9.26 -0.80 -29.07
CA LEU A 261 -10.43 -1.11 -28.24
C LEU A 261 -11.48 0.02 -28.29
N VAL A 262 -11.07 1.29 -28.25
CA VAL A 262 -12.00 2.42 -28.40
C VAL A 262 -12.74 2.32 -29.71
N ALA A 263 -12.06 2.06 -30.84
CA ALA A 263 -12.70 1.89 -32.14
C ALA A 263 -13.70 0.71 -32.17
N VAL A 264 -13.36 -0.41 -31.54
CA VAL A 264 -14.29 -1.55 -31.41
C VAL A 264 -15.56 -1.16 -30.64
N LEU A 265 -15.42 -0.45 -29.50
CA LEU A 265 -16.59 -0.04 -28.71
C LEU A 265 -17.40 1.05 -29.43
N GLU A 266 -16.78 2.01 -30.12
CA GLU A 266 -17.49 3.02 -30.92
C GLU A 266 -18.32 2.39 -32.05
N GLY A 267 -17.83 1.29 -32.62
CA GLY A 267 -18.52 0.54 -33.68
C GLY A 267 -19.69 -0.35 -33.18
N MET A 268 -19.91 -0.44 -31.88
CA MET A 268 -20.96 -1.31 -31.33
C MET A 268 -22.36 -0.77 -31.61
N ALA A 269 -23.21 -1.60 -32.23
CA ALA A 269 -24.65 -1.31 -32.38
C ALA A 269 -25.39 -1.53 -31.05
N LEU A 270 -25.82 -0.44 -30.41
CA LEU A 270 -26.52 -0.51 -29.12
C LEU A 270 -28.04 -0.44 -29.31
N PRO A 271 -28.82 -1.37 -28.75
CA PRO A 271 -30.27 -1.36 -28.84
C PRO A 271 -30.87 -0.10 -28.19
N GLU A 272 -31.78 0.58 -28.89
CA GLU A 272 -32.44 1.79 -28.37
C GLU A 272 -33.24 1.56 -27.08
N ARG A 273 -33.76 0.35 -26.89
CA ARG A 273 -34.61 -0.03 -25.75
C ARG A 273 -33.84 -0.41 -24.50
N ARG A 274 -32.49 -0.25 -24.47
CA ARG A 274 -31.62 -0.56 -23.31
C ARG A 274 -30.87 0.68 -22.84
N PRO A 275 -31.52 1.61 -22.14
CA PRO A 275 -30.90 2.87 -21.69
C PRO A 275 -29.72 2.64 -20.72
N GLU A 276 -29.83 1.63 -19.84
CA GLU A 276 -28.75 1.26 -18.89
C GLU A 276 -27.48 0.82 -19.62
N LEU A 277 -27.62 0.00 -20.66
CA LEU A 277 -26.49 -0.44 -21.48
C LEU A 277 -25.82 0.76 -22.18
N ARG A 278 -26.60 1.68 -22.73
CA ARG A 278 -26.06 2.88 -23.38
C ARG A 278 -25.33 3.80 -22.40
N ALA A 279 -25.90 3.96 -21.20
CA ALA A 279 -25.25 4.72 -20.14
C ALA A 279 -23.90 4.09 -19.71
N LYS A 280 -23.91 2.77 -19.48
CA LYS A 280 -22.69 2.03 -19.09
C LYS A 280 -21.66 2.02 -20.20
N HIS A 281 -22.06 1.83 -21.44
CA HIS A 281 -21.17 1.90 -22.60
C HIS A 281 -20.55 3.31 -22.72
N GLY A 282 -21.35 4.38 -22.63
CA GLY A 282 -20.84 5.74 -22.66
C GLY A 282 -19.86 6.06 -21.53
N GLU A 283 -20.11 5.56 -20.31
CA GLU A 283 -19.20 5.68 -19.19
C GLU A 283 -17.86 5.02 -19.50
N VAL A 284 -17.87 3.75 -19.93
CA VAL A 284 -16.65 2.99 -20.21
C VAL A 284 -15.91 3.57 -21.41
N LEU A 285 -16.60 3.90 -22.48
CA LEU A 285 -16.01 4.50 -23.68
C LEU A 285 -15.33 5.85 -23.35
N GLY A 286 -16.02 6.74 -22.62
CA GLY A 286 -15.46 8.04 -22.21
C GLY A 286 -14.23 7.86 -21.30
N TYR A 287 -14.27 6.88 -20.40
CA TYR A 287 -13.10 6.54 -19.58
C TYR A 287 -11.91 6.11 -20.44
N LEU A 288 -12.12 5.19 -21.40
CA LEU A 288 -11.06 4.72 -22.28
C LEU A 288 -10.50 5.85 -23.15
N GLN A 289 -11.35 6.65 -23.78
CA GLN A 289 -10.94 7.79 -24.61
C GLN A 289 -10.02 8.76 -23.86
N ASN A 290 -10.33 9.05 -22.60
CA ASN A 290 -9.52 9.93 -21.76
C ASN A 290 -8.15 9.33 -21.40
N HIS A 291 -7.96 8.01 -21.53
CA HIS A 291 -6.76 7.33 -21.09
C HIS A 291 -5.99 6.61 -22.21
N VAL A 292 -6.39 6.77 -23.49
CA VAL A 292 -5.72 6.12 -24.64
C VAL A 292 -4.20 6.22 -24.60
N PRO A 293 -3.58 7.40 -24.29
CA PRO A 293 -2.12 7.52 -24.31
C PRO A 293 -1.40 6.62 -23.28
N ARG A 294 -2.12 6.10 -22.28
CA ARG A 294 -1.60 5.27 -21.19
C ARG A 294 -1.83 3.77 -21.43
N MET A 295 -2.45 3.39 -22.54
CA MET A 295 -2.87 2.01 -22.84
C MET A 295 -2.18 1.43 -24.08
N ASP A 296 -0.93 1.81 -24.35
CA ASP A 296 -0.10 1.17 -25.38
C ASP A 296 0.51 -0.14 -24.85
N TYR A 297 -0.36 -1.05 -24.40
CA TYR A 297 0.05 -2.31 -23.81
C TYR A 297 0.89 -3.20 -24.74
N PRO A 298 0.64 -3.24 -26.07
CA PRO A 298 1.52 -4.01 -26.98
C PRO A 298 2.99 -3.57 -26.86
N THR A 299 3.24 -2.26 -26.89
CA THR A 299 4.59 -1.72 -26.74
C THR A 299 5.17 -1.99 -25.35
N TYR A 300 4.37 -1.83 -24.28
CA TYR A 300 4.84 -2.07 -22.91
C TYR A 300 5.22 -3.54 -22.70
N LEU A 301 4.40 -4.46 -23.21
CA LEU A 301 4.68 -5.89 -23.12
C LEU A 301 5.92 -6.30 -23.95
N ALA A 302 6.07 -5.72 -25.15
CA ALA A 302 7.26 -5.97 -25.99
C ALA A 302 8.55 -5.49 -25.30
N LYS A 303 8.46 -4.44 -24.49
CA LYS A 303 9.56 -3.96 -23.64
C LYS A 303 9.73 -4.76 -22.34
N GLY A 304 8.86 -5.70 -22.03
CA GLY A 304 8.87 -6.46 -20.78
C GLY A 304 8.43 -5.62 -19.55
N TRP A 305 7.65 -4.57 -19.78
CA TRP A 305 7.15 -3.74 -18.70
C TRP A 305 5.86 -4.31 -18.10
N LEU A 306 5.65 -4.04 -16.81
CA LEU A 306 4.40 -4.40 -16.14
C LEU A 306 3.26 -3.51 -16.66
N ILE A 307 2.13 -4.14 -16.97
CA ILE A 307 0.91 -3.44 -17.41
C ILE A 307 -0.22 -3.49 -16.36
N GLY A 308 -0.04 -4.28 -15.31
CA GLY A 308 -1.03 -4.45 -14.24
C GLY A 308 -0.48 -4.11 -12.88
N SER A 309 -1.27 -3.39 -12.09
CA SER A 309 -0.92 -2.93 -10.74
C SER A 309 -1.26 -3.96 -9.66
N GLY A 310 -1.34 -5.24 -9.98
CA GLY A 310 -1.61 -6.29 -8.97
C GLY A 310 -0.78 -6.12 -7.70
N SER A 311 0.38 -5.47 -7.82
CA SER A 311 1.23 -5.09 -6.69
C SER A 311 0.62 -3.98 -5.82
N VAL A 312 0.09 -2.89 -6.40
CA VAL A 312 -0.47 -1.76 -5.61
C VAL A 312 -1.89 -2.04 -5.14
N GLU A 313 -2.71 -2.75 -5.91
CA GLU A 313 -4.00 -3.23 -5.45
C GLU A 313 -3.81 -4.19 -4.26
N SER A 314 -2.87 -5.12 -4.37
CA SER A 314 -2.43 -5.96 -3.26
C SER A 314 -1.91 -5.10 -2.09
N ALA A 315 -1.23 -3.98 -2.35
CA ALA A 315 -0.78 -3.06 -1.31
C ALA A 315 -1.96 -2.42 -0.57
N CYS A 316 -2.94 -1.86 -1.27
CA CYS A 316 -4.16 -1.33 -0.63
C CYS A 316 -4.88 -2.39 0.20
N LYS A 317 -4.98 -3.62 -0.31
CA LYS A 317 -5.55 -4.75 0.42
C LYS A 317 -4.71 -5.12 1.65
N THR A 318 -3.41 -5.31 1.49
CA THR A 318 -2.55 -5.85 2.54
C THR A 318 -2.07 -4.80 3.53
N VAL A 319 -1.86 -3.55 3.13
CA VAL A 319 -1.45 -2.47 4.02
C VAL A 319 -2.64 -1.88 4.76
N VAL A 320 -3.76 -1.63 4.07
CA VAL A 320 -4.92 -0.94 4.66
C VAL A 320 -6.06 -1.90 4.96
N ALA A 321 -6.62 -2.57 3.93
CA ALA A 321 -7.91 -3.23 4.07
C ALA A 321 -7.90 -4.39 5.07
N GLN A 322 -6.88 -5.23 5.08
CA GLN A 322 -6.76 -6.37 5.99
C GLN A 322 -6.82 -6.02 7.48
N ARG A 323 -6.55 -4.78 7.85
CA ARG A 323 -6.58 -4.35 9.25
C ARG A 323 -7.63 -3.27 9.55
N LEU A 324 -7.93 -2.42 8.59
CA LEU A 324 -8.76 -1.25 8.85
C LEU A 324 -10.18 -1.36 8.25
N LYS A 325 -10.46 -2.38 7.42
CA LYS A 325 -11.74 -2.50 6.70
C LYS A 325 -12.55 -3.74 7.08
N LEU A 326 -12.25 -4.38 8.19
CA LEU A 326 -13.01 -5.54 8.66
C LEU A 326 -14.44 -5.13 9.07
N ALA A 327 -15.35 -6.12 9.14
CA ALA A 327 -16.74 -5.89 9.43
C ALA A 327 -16.94 -5.13 10.76
N GLY A 328 -17.76 -4.10 10.73
CA GLY A 328 -18.07 -3.29 11.92
C GLY A 328 -17.00 -2.27 12.33
N MET A 329 -15.79 -2.33 11.79
CA MET A 329 -14.72 -1.42 12.17
C MET A 329 -14.97 0.03 11.78
N ARG A 330 -14.64 0.92 12.69
CA ARG A 330 -14.54 2.37 12.49
C ARG A 330 -13.33 2.87 13.27
N TRP A 331 -12.63 3.83 12.70
CA TRP A 331 -11.37 4.33 13.23
C TRP A 331 -11.45 5.83 13.50
N ARG A 332 -10.68 6.32 14.44
CA ARG A 332 -10.36 7.75 14.52
C ARG A 332 -9.25 8.06 13.53
N GLU A 333 -9.21 9.27 12.97
CA GLU A 333 -8.20 9.68 11.98
C GLU A 333 -6.77 9.38 12.46
N LYS A 334 -6.42 9.74 13.68
CA LYS A 334 -5.10 9.44 14.27
C LYS A 334 -4.79 7.95 14.33
N GLY A 335 -5.76 7.11 14.68
CA GLY A 335 -5.59 5.66 14.71
C GLY A 335 -5.46 5.07 13.29
N THR A 336 -6.24 5.59 12.32
CA THR A 336 -6.11 5.22 10.91
C THR A 336 -4.69 5.50 10.42
N ASP A 337 -4.21 6.70 10.64
CA ASP A 337 -2.91 7.16 10.16
C ASP A 337 -1.76 6.38 10.80
N ALA A 338 -1.77 6.26 12.13
CA ALA A 338 -0.78 5.50 12.89
C ALA A 338 -0.67 4.03 12.42
N VAL A 339 -1.81 3.35 12.24
CA VAL A 339 -1.83 1.96 11.76
C VAL A 339 -1.37 1.86 10.32
N CYS A 340 -1.75 2.81 9.45
CA CYS A 340 -1.26 2.85 8.06
C CYS A 340 0.27 2.99 8.00
N HIS A 341 0.86 3.91 8.76
CA HIS A 341 2.31 4.09 8.84
C HIS A 341 3.03 2.80 9.26
N LEU A 342 2.60 2.18 10.36
CA LEU A 342 3.24 0.96 10.84
C LEU A 342 3.04 -0.23 9.88
N ARG A 343 1.87 -0.36 9.27
CA ARG A 343 1.62 -1.44 8.32
C ARG A 343 2.43 -1.25 7.04
N ALA A 344 2.54 -0.03 6.54
CA ALA A 344 3.42 0.30 5.40
C ALA A 344 4.88 -0.06 5.71
N LEU A 345 5.35 0.31 6.90
CA LEU A 345 6.69 -0.07 7.37
C LEU A 345 6.88 -1.59 7.47
N TYR A 346 5.93 -2.29 8.09
CA TYR A 346 6.00 -3.74 8.27
C TYR A 346 5.96 -4.52 6.94
N LYS A 347 5.20 -4.02 5.97
CA LYS A 347 5.07 -4.64 4.63
C LYS A 347 6.23 -4.28 3.70
N SER A 348 6.98 -3.23 4.00
CA SER A 348 8.24 -2.91 3.34
C SER A 348 9.31 -3.97 3.65
N GLU A 349 10.50 -3.81 3.11
CA GLU A 349 11.60 -4.74 3.39
C GLU A 349 11.78 -4.93 4.90
N ARG A 350 12.01 -6.17 5.30
CA ARG A 350 12.11 -6.57 6.72
C ARG A 350 13.08 -5.71 7.54
N SER A 351 14.16 -5.25 6.92
CA SER A 351 15.14 -4.37 7.56
C SER A 351 14.53 -3.07 8.09
N GLN A 352 13.50 -2.52 7.45
CA GLN A 352 12.86 -1.28 7.86
C GLN A 352 12.16 -1.40 9.22
N TRP A 353 11.43 -2.50 9.43
CA TRP A 353 10.79 -2.82 10.70
C TRP A 353 11.83 -2.97 11.81
N GLU A 354 12.92 -3.70 11.54
CA GLU A 354 13.98 -3.92 12.51
C GLU A 354 14.71 -2.62 12.88
N LEU A 355 14.99 -1.77 11.90
CA LEU A 355 15.66 -0.49 12.10
C LEU A 355 14.81 0.48 12.94
N PHE A 356 13.50 0.51 12.73
CA PHE A 356 12.60 1.34 13.55
C PHE A 356 12.69 0.96 15.04
N TRP A 357 12.66 -0.33 15.34
CA TRP A 357 12.70 -0.79 16.73
C TRP A 357 14.09 -0.77 17.36
N ARG A 358 15.18 -0.90 16.60
CA ARG A 358 16.55 -0.76 17.12
C ARG A 358 16.83 0.66 17.62
N ARG A 359 16.32 1.70 16.95
CA ARG A 359 16.49 3.10 17.35
C ARG A 359 15.68 3.51 18.58
N SER A 360 14.71 2.70 18.96
CA SER A 360 13.92 2.93 20.19
C SER A 360 14.62 2.39 21.45
N ILE A 361 15.81 1.81 21.30
CA ILE A 361 16.59 1.21 22.39
C ILE A 361 17.77 2.13 22.79
N ASN A 362 18.05 3.19 22.00
CA ASN A 362 19.16 4.14 22.28
C ASN A 362 18.60 5.52 22.67
#